data_e86de1eb80b09fdc019170d7288a198a
#
_entry.id   e86de1eb80b09fdc019170d7288a198a
#
_cell.length_a   1.000
_cell.length_b   1.000
_cell.length_c   1.000
_cell.angle_alpha   90.00
_cell.angle_beta   90.00
_cell.angle_gamma   90.00
#
_symmetry.space_group_name_H-M   'P 1'
#
loop_
_entity.id
_entity.type
_entity.pdbx_description
1 polymer ?
#
loop_
_entity_poly.entity_id
_entity_poly.type
_entity_poly.pdbx_seq_one_letter_code
_entity_poly.pdbx_strand_id
1 'polypeptide(L)'
;YENIDFHTIHKICNIKRKIDHDGIETFNFDEKPNYNKKAKTIYNYDIIVIDESSMITLDMLKHLHANKRRMRGKVIFVGDNYQLPPVNENESMVFDFDYFDDSFTLTKIERFNSNILKFSIRIRDSIDTKSPISIKNMSDNTFQIFKNDSKAWMDDYLSAFSYENTFLAYTNKR
;
A
#
# COMPACT_ATOMS: atom_id res chain seq x y z
N TYR A 1 9.52 -5.72 -22.98
CA TYR A 1 8.18 -5.08 -23.01
C TYR A 1 8.38 -3.65 -23.49
N GLU A 2 8.18 -3.38 -24.78
CA GLU A 2 8.53 -2.11 -25.41
C GLU A 2 7.58 -0.94 -25.11
N ASN A 3 6.46 -1.16 -24.44
CA ASN A 3 5.43 -0.14 -24.21
C ASN A 3 4.92 -0.05 -22.77
N ILE A 4 5.75 -0.43 -21.79
CA ILE A 4 5.41 -0.35 -20.37
C ILE A 4 6.41 0.57 -19.67
N ASP A 5 5.89 1.59 -19.00
CA ASP A 5 6.69 2.50 -18.17
C ASP A 5 6.33 2.30 -16.70
N PHE A 6 7.31 2.42 -15.83
CA PHE A 6 7.14 2.36 -14.38
C PHE A 6 7.45 3.72 -13.75
N HIS A 7 6.50 4.22 -12.98
CA HIS A 7 6.63 5.51 -12.28
C HIS A 7 6.03 5.44 -10.89
N THR A 8 6.50 6.29 -9.99
CA THR A 8 5.75 6.55 -8.76
C THR A 8 4.53 7.42 -9.10
N ILE A 9 3.43 7.24 -8.36
CA ILE A 9 2.22 8.03 -8.56
C ILE A 9 2.48 9.53 -8.42
N HIS A 10 3.33 9.92 -7.47
CA HIS A 10 3.73 11.31 -7.27
C HIS A 10 4.38 11.91 -8.51
N LYS A 11 5.28 11.15 -9.16
CA LYS A 11 5.98 11.61 -10.37
C LYS A 11 5.04 11.74 -11.55
N ILE A 12 4.21 10.73 -11.81
CA ILE A 12 3.34 10.70 -13.00
C ILE A 12 2.19 11.70 -12.90
N CYS A 13 1.69 11.96 -11.68
CA CYS A 13 0.66 12.96 -11.39
C CYS A 13 1.24 14.34 -11.09
N ASN A 14 2.57 14.51 -11.14
CA ASN A 14 3.26 15.77 -10.79
C ASN A 14 2.89 16.29 -9.39
N ILE A 15 2.74 15.38 -8.42
CA ILE A 15 2.43 15.70 -7.04
C ILE A 15 3.70 16.16 -6.34
N LYS A 16 3.70 17.37 -5.78
CA LYS A 16 4.82 17.92 -5.02
C LYS A 16 4.54 17.84 -3.54
N ARG A 17 5.46 17.22 -2.82
CA ARG A 17 5.45 17.20 -1.37
C ARG A 17 5.94 18.56 -0.85
N LYS A 18 5.19 19.16 0.05
CA LYS A 18 5.60 20.30 0.87
C LYS A 18 5.57 19.90 2.33
N ILE A 19 6.56 20.34 3.07
CA ILE A 19 6.60 20.23 4.53
C ILE A 19 6.49 21.67 5.03
N ASP A 20 5.52 21.93 5.86
CA ASP A 20 5.37 23.24 6.50
C ASP A 20 6.36 23.44 7.67
N HIS A 21 6.31 24.62 8.31
CA HIS A 21 7.19 24.96 9.42
C HIS A 21 6.97 24.09 10.67
N ASP A 22 5.81 23.47 10.78
CA ASP A 22 5.42 22.59 11.89
C ASP A 22 5.73 21.11 11.58
N GLY A 23 6.36 20.83 10.44
CA GLY A 23 6.72 19.48 9.99
C GLY A 23 5.55 18.70 9.41
N ILE A 24 4.41 19.34 9.14
CA ILE A 24 3.23 18.70 8.55
C ILE A 24 3.44 18.56 7.06
N GLU A 25 3.29 17.33 6.57
CA GLU A 25 3.32 17.06 5.14
C GLU A 25 2.02 17.43 4.47
N THR A 26 2.13 18.20 3.41
CA THR A 26 1.03 18.50 2.49
C THR A 26 1.41 18.15 1.07
N PHE A 27 0.44 17.72 0.28
CA PHE A 27 0.64 17.40 -1.12
C PHE A 27 0.01 18.46 -1.99
N ASN A 28 0.83 19.11 -2.83
CA ASN A 28 0.33 20.03 -3.84
C ASN A 28 0.21 19.29 -5.17
N PHE A 29 -0.99 19.30 -5.69
CA PHE A 29 -1.29 18.84 -7.03
C PHE A 29 -1.12 20.00 -8.00
N ASP A 30 -0.10 19.96 -8.85
CA ASP A 30 0.09 20.98 -9.89
C ASP A 30 -1.07 20.88 -10.89
N GLU A 31 -1.93 21.88 -10.89
CA GLU A 31 -3.06 21.97 -11.83
C GLU A 31 -2.59 22.20 -13.29
N LYS A 32 -1.37 22.67 -13.46
CA LYS A 32 -0.80 22.94 -14.78
C LYS A 32 -0.04 21.71 -15.28
N PRO A 33 -0.50 21.08 -16.35
CA PRO A 33 0.27 20.03 -16.99
C PRO A 33 1.63 20.59 -17.36
N ASN A 34 2.68 19.86 -16.97
CA ASN A 34 4.02 20.22 -17.41
C ASN A 34 4.11 20.00 -18.93
N TYR A 35 3.95 21.07 -19.69
CA TYR A 35 4.02 21.06 -21.17
C TYR A 35 5.42 20.78 -21.72
N ASN A 36 6.35 20.39 -20.90
CA ASN A 36 7.63 19.91 -21.37
C ASN A 36 7.38 18.63 -22.18
N LYS A 37 7.40 18.73 -23.50
CA LYS A 37 7.04 17.68 -24.48
C LYS A 37 7.80 16.35 -24.31
N LYS A 38 8.81 16.32 -23.45
CA LYS A 38 9.61 15.13 -23.13
C LYS A 38 9.17 14.38 -21.87
N ALA A 39 8.39 14.99 -20.98
CA ALA A 39 7.95 14.36 -19.76
C ALA A 39 6.62 13.64 -19.99
N LYS A 40 6.61 12.32 -19.86
CA LYS A 40 5.37 11.53 -19.86
C LYS A 40 4.59 11.85 -18.59
N THR A 41 3.30 12.05 -18.75
CA THR A 41 2.34 12.32 -17.69
C THR A 41 1.21 11.29 -17.73
N ILE A 42 0.39 11.25 -16.70
CA ILE A 42 -0.79 10.38 -16.61
C ILE A 42 -1.71 10.46 -17.86
N TYR A 43 -1.65 11.54 -18.60
CA TYR A 43 -2.48 11.76 -19.80
C TYR A 43 -1.96 11.08 -21.08
N ASN A 44 -0.78 10.48 -21.02
CA ASN A 44 -0.13 9.89 -22.19
C ASN A 44 -0.37 8.39 -22.35
N TYR A 45 -1.06 7.76 -21.39
CA TYR A 45 -1.23 6.30 -21.34
C TYR A 45 -2.66 5.88 -21.65
N ASP A 46 -2.81 4.77 -22.34
CA ASP A 46 -4.11 4.15 -22.62
C ASP A 46 -4.60 3.28 -21.48
N ILE A 47 -3.68 2.74 -20.68
CA ILE A 47 -3.98 1.99 -19.45
C ILE A 47 -2.99 2.43 -18.37
N ILE A 48 -3.50 2.69 -17.18
CA ILE A 48 -2.72 3.03 -16.00
C ILE A 48 -3.08 2.01 -14.91
N VAL A 49 -2.09 1.28 -14.44
CA VAL A 49 -2.25 0.37 -13.30
C VAL A 49 -1.60 1.03 -12.09
N ILE A 50 -2.37 1.23 -11.04
CA ILE A 50 -1.90 1.76 -9.76
C ILE A 50 -1.87 0.60 -8.79
N ASP A 51 -0.68 0.09 -8.53
CA ASP A 51 -0.43 -0.99 -7.59
C ASP A 51 -0.30 -0.44 -6.15
N GLU A 52 -0.47 -1.31 -5.15
CA GLU A 52 -0.47 -0.97 -3.72
C GLU A 52 -1.45 0.18 -3.39
N SER A 53 -2.62 0.13 -3.99
CA SER A 53 -3.60 1.23 -3.94
C SER A 53 -4.25 1.44 -2.58
N SER A 54 -4.02 0.56 -1.60
CA SER A 54 -4.39 0.79 -0.19
C SER A 54 -3.77 2.06 0.40
N MET A 55 -2.66 2.54 -0.16
CA MET A 55 -1.96 3.75 0.27
C MET A 55 -2.44 5.04 -0.43
N ILE A 56 -3.43 4.96 -1.32
CA ILE A 56 -3.98 6.13 -2.02
C ILE A 56 -4.85 6.94 -1.07
N THR A 57 -4.44 8.19 -0.83
CA THR A 57 -5.20 9.12 0.00
C THR A 57 -6.45 9.61 -0.72
N LEU A 58 -7.44 10.06 0.06
CA LEU A 58 -8.65 10.67 -0.49
C LEU A 58 -8.34 11.85 -1.43
N ASP A 59 -7.35 12.65 -1.11
CA ASP A 59 -6.96 13.80 -1.94
C ASP A 59 -6.33 13.36 -3.27
N MET A 60 -5.52 12.31 -3.26
CA MET A 60 -5.01 11.71 -4.50
C MET A 60 -6.13 11.16 -5.36
N LEU A 61 -7.09 10.45 -4.77
CA LEU A 61 -8.23 9.89 -5.49
C LEU A 61 -9.09 11.00 -6.08
N LYS A 62 -9.39 12.06 -5.33
CA LYS A 62 -10.11 13.25 -5.83
C LYS A 62 -9.38 13.89 -7.00
N HIS A 63 -8.05 14.03 -6.92
CA HIS A 63 -7.25 14.59 -8.01
C HIS A 63 -7.32 13.73 -9.27
N LEU A 64 -7.19 12.41 -9.14
CA LEU A 64 -7.34 11.49 -10.28
C LEU A 64 -8.74 11.59 -10.89
N HIS A 65 -9.78 11.60 -10.06
CA HIS A 65 -11.16 11.70 -10.51
C HIS A 65 -11.47 13.03 -11.21
N ALA A 66 -11.00 14.16 -10.67
CA ALA A 66 -11.17 15.48 -11.29
C ALA A 66 -10.52 15.57 -12.68
N ASN A 67 -9.47 14.80 -12.91
CA ASN A 67 -8.76 14.74 -14.18
C ASN A 67 -9.21 13.58 -15.10
N LYS A 68 -10.17 12.74 -14.69
CA LYS A 68 -10.63 11.56 -15.44
C LYS A 68 -10.98 11.90 -16.91
N ARG A 69 -11.66 13.03 -17.14
CA ARG A 69 -12.04 13.47 -18.51
C ARG A 69 -10.86 13.84 -19.42
N ARG A 70 -9.70 14.14 -18.85
CA ARG A 70 -8.47 14.50 -19.57
C ARG A 70 -7.59 13.29 -19.82
N MET A 71 -7.82 12.20 -19.10
CA MET A 71 -7.10 10.94 -19.29
C MET A 71 -7.61 10.24 -20.55
N ARG A 72 -6.68 9.76 -21.36
CA ARG A 72 -7.01 8.95 -22.55
C ARG A 72 -7.49 7.57 -22.16
N GLY A 73 -6.90 7.04 -21.14
CA GLY A 73 -6.96 5.64 -20.79
C GLY A 73 -7.81 5.32 -19.60
N LYS A 74 -7.88 4.02 -19.33
CA LYS A 74 -8.50 3.45 -18.13
C LYS A 74 -7.51 3.44 -16.98
N VAL A 75 -8.00 3.67 -15.76
CA VAL A 75 -7.23 3.51 -14.53
C VAL A 75 -7.72 2.25 -13.83
N ILE A 76 -6.77 1.38 -13.48
CA ILE A 76 -7.00 0.14 -12.73
C ILE A 76 -6.27 0.28 -11.41
N PHE A 77 -7.00 0.19 -10.31
CA PHE A 77 -6.42 0.14 -8.97
C PHE A 77 -6.25 -1.32 -8.57
N VAL A 78 -5.06 -1.67 -8.09
CA VAL A 78 -4.74 -3.00 -7.57
C VAL A 78 -4.25 -2.83 -6.14
N GLY A 79 -4.84 -3.56 -5.20
CA GLY A 79 -4.48 -3.42 -3.79
C GLY A 79 -5.21 -4.39 -2.89
N ASP A 80 -4.93 -4.31 -1.62
CA ASP A 80 -5.51 -5.15 -0.58
C ASP A 80 -6.01 -4.25 0.57
N ASN A 81 -7.31 -4.26 0.83
CA ASN A 81 -7.93 -3.44 1.88
C ASN A 81 -7.55 -3.86 3.31
N TYR A 82 -6.90 -5.01 3.48
CA TYR A 82 -6.34 -5.45 4.77
C TYR A 82 -4.90 -4.98 4.98
N GLN A 83 -4.30 -4.34 4.00
CA GLN A 83 -3.00 -3.68 4.16
C GLN A 83 -3.15 -2.30 4.82
N LEU A 84 -2.01 -1.68 5.15
CA LEU A 84 -2.01 -0.39 5.83
C LEU A 84 -2.73 0.68 4.99
N PRO A 85 -3.67 1.41 5.61
CA PRO A 85 -4.33 2.54 4.96
C PRO A 85 -3.38 3.74 4.80
N PRO A 86 -3.81 4.79 4.10
CA PRO A 86 -3.03 6.03 4.01
C PRO A 86 -2.81 6.65 5.40
N VAL A 87 -1.72 7.38 5.55
CA VAL A 87 -1.40 8.07 6.81
C VAL A 87 -2.54 9.05 7.16
N ASN A 88 -3.01 9.00 8.42
CA ASN A 88 -4.12 9.77 8.96
C ASN A 88 -5.51 9.45 8.37
N GLU A 89 -5.65 8.36 7.63
CA GLU A 89 -6.94 7.84 7.17
C GLU A 89 -7.17 6.45 7.76
N ASN A 90 -8.43 6.08 7.99
CA ASN A 90 -8.77 4.76 8.53
C ASN A 90 -8.81 3.68 7.45
N GLU A 91 -9.11 4.10 6.22
CA GLU A 91 -9.21 3.23 5.04
C GLU A 91 -8.96 4.05 3.77
N SER A 92 -8.57 3.41 2.69
CA SER A 92 -8.48 4.06 1.40
C SER A 92 -9.84 4.00 0.69
N MET A 93 -10.33 5.15 0.23
CA MET A 93 -11.57 5.25 -0.56
C MET A 93 -11.50 4.53 -1.91
N VAL A 94 -10.34 4.02 -2.30
CA VAL A 94 -10.19 3.14 -3.48
C VAL A 94 -11.01 1.85 -3.33
N PHE A 95 -11.29 1.41 -2.11
CA PHE A 95 -12.10 0.22 -1.85
C PHE A 95 -13.59 0.50 -1.66
N ASP A 96 -14.02 1.74 -1.80
CA ASP A 96 -15.43 2.10 -1.90
C ASP A 96 -15.87 1.97 -3.36
N PHE A 97 -16.44 0.82 -3.69
CA PHE A 97 -16.75 0.42 -5.07
C PHE A 97 -17.82 1.26 -5.75
N ASP A 98 -18.56 2.07 -5.01
CA ASP A 98 -19.56 3.00 -5.57
C ASP A 98 -18.94 4.09 -6.45
N TYR A 99 -17.63 4.31 -6.31
CA TYR A 99 -16.88 5.27 -7.13
C TYR A 99 -16.32 4.71 -8.44
N PHE A 100 -16.47 3.40 -8.69
CA PHE A 100 -15.83 2.72 -9.83
C PHE A 100 -16.86 2.11 -10.78
N ASP A 101 -16.46 2.01 -12.04
CA ASP A 101 -17.30 1.43 -13.08
C ASP A 101 -17.42 -0.10 -12.92
N ASP A 102 -16.39 -0.76 -12.35
CA ASP A 102 -16.34 -2.21 -12.12
C ASP A 102 -15.30 -2.57 -11.06
N SER A 103 -15.49 -3.72 -10.41
CA SER A 103 -14.56 -4.24 -9.41
C SER A 103 -14.46 -5.76 -9.47
N PHE A 104 -13.29 -6.29 -9.11
CA PHE A 104 -13.05 -7.72 -9.05
C PHE A 104 -12.18 -8.07 -7.84
N THR A 105 -12.58 -9.10 -7.09
CA THR A 105 -11.83 -9.57 -5.91
C THR A 105 -11.18 -10.92 -6.18
N LEU A 106 -9.85 -10.98 -6.03
CA LEU A 106 -9.09 -12.23 -6.04
C LEU A 106 -9.22 -12.91 -4.68
N THR A 107 -9.80 -14.12 -4.65
CA THR A 107 -10.05 -14.85 -3.39
C THR A 107 -9.04 -15.97 -3.13
N LYS A 108 -8.32 -16.43 -4.17
CA LYS A 108 -7.35 -17.51 -4.04
C LYS A 108 -5.98 -16.98 -3.67
N ILE A 109 -5.43 -17.46 -2.57
CA ILE A 109 -4.08 -17.13 -2.12
C ILE A 109 -3.12 -18.14 -2.73
N GLU A 110 -2.19 -17.67 -3.55
CA GLU A 110 -1.19 -18.50 -4.24
C GLU A 110 0.20 -18.43 -3.59
N ARG A 111 0.46 -17.42 -2.77
CA ARG A 111 1.81 -17.10 -2.29
C ARG A 111 2.28 -18.00 -1.14
N PHE A 112 1.36 -18.55 -0.33
CA PHE A 112 1.69 -19.30 0.89
C PHE A 112 0.78 -20.52 1.05
N ASN A 113 1.37 -21.67 1.41
CA ASN A 113 0.66 -22.92 1.71
C ASN A 113 0.94 -23.45 3.15
N SER A 114 1.39 -22.58 4.05
CA SER A 114 1.88 -22.96 5.36
C SER A 114 1.00 -22.44 6.50
N ASN A 115 1.44 -22.63 7.73
CA ASN A 115 0.83 -22.04 8.92
C ASN A 115 0.83 -20.50 8.88
N ILE A 116 1.73 -19.87 8.10
CA ILE A 116 1.69 -18.43 7.83
C ILE A 116 0.37 -18.04 7.14
N LEU A 117 -0.09 -18.83 6.18
CA LEU A 117 -1.39 -18.60 5.54
C LEU A 117 -2.54 -18.68 6.56
N LYS A 118 -2.56 -19.72 7.39
CA LYS A 118 -3.59 -19.86 8.45
C LYS A 118 -3.57 -18.69 9.42
N PHE A 119 -2.40 -18.18 9.73
CA PHE A 119 -2.23 -17.02 10.59
C PHE A 119 -2.75 -15.73 9.93
N SER A 120 -2.40 -15.50 8.68
CA SER A 120 -2.88 -14.33 7.92
C SER A 120 -4.40 -14.32 7.75
N ILE A 121 -5.02 -15.48 7.49
CA ILE A 121 -6.49 -15.62 7.44
C ILE A 121 -7.10 -15.23 8.78
N ARG A 122 -6.58 -15.75 9.90
CA ARG A 122 -7.10 -15.40 11.24
C ARG A 122 -6.95 -13.92 11.58
N ILE A 123 -5.89 -13.26 11.09
CA ILE A 123 -5.75 -11.80 11.24
C ILE A 123 -6.86 -11.09 10.45
N ARG A 124 -7.12 -11.48 9.21
CA ARG A 124 -8.21 -10.90 8.40
C ARG A 124 -9.57 -11.08 9.08
N ASP A 125 -9.89 -12.30 9.51
CA ASP A 125 -11.12 -12.58 10.25
C ASP A 125 -11.26 -11.72 11.52
N SER A 126 -10.14 -11.49 12.22
CA SER A 126 -10.10 -10.63 13.41
C SER A 126 -10.41 -9.16 13.07
N ILE A 127 -9.92 -8.67 11.94
CA ILE A 127 -10.22 -7.32 11.47
C ILE A 127 -11.70 -7.20 11.13
N ASP A 128 -12.26 -8.14 10.37
CA ASP A 128 -13.66 -8.14 9.94
C ASP A 128 -14.62 -8.24 11.12
N THR A 129 -14.32 -9.13 12.06
CA THR A 129 -15.16 -9.38 13.24
C THR A 129 -14.91 -8.40 14.38
N LYS A 130 -13.88 -7.54 14.25
CA LYS A 130 -13.37 -6.66 15.32
C LYS A 130 -13.09 -7.40 16.64
N SER A 131 -12.69 -8.66 16.53
CA SER A 131 -12.42 -9.54 17.65
C SER A 131 -10.93 -9.85 17.78
N PRO A 132 -10.32 -9.67 18.96
CA PRO A 132 -8.89 -9.94 19.12
C PRO A 132 -8.57 -11.42 18.88
N ILE A 133 -7.48 -11.69 18.17
CA ILE A 133 -6.99 -13.05 17.99
C ILE A 133 -6.13 -13.49 19.16
N SER A 134 -6.26 -14.77 19.54
CA SER A 134 -5.28 -15.40 20.42
C SER A 134 -4.12 -15.92 19.58
N ILE A 135 -2.93 -15.40 19.85
CA ILE A 135 -1.67 -15.82 19.19
C ILE A 135 -0.94 -16.91 19.98
N LYS A 136 -1.52 -17.36 21.10
CA LYS A 136 -0.92 -18.42 21.92
C LYS A 136 -0.77 -19.70 21.11
N ASN A 137 0.39 -20.35 21.22
CA ASN A 137 0.70 -21.63 20.57
C ASN A 137 0.63 -21.64 19.04
N MET A 138 0.88 -20.49 18.41
CA MET A 138 0.90 -20.39 16.94
C MET A 138 2.31 -20.46 16.34
N SER A 139 3.35 -20.41 17.19
CA SER A 139 4.73 -20.56 16.74
C SER A 139 5.00 -21.98 16.23
N ASP A 140 5.73 -22.09 15.14
CA ASP A 140 6.21 -23.34 14.57
C ASP A 140 7.57 -23.14 13.87
N ASN A 141 7.99 -24.08 13.05
CA ASN A 141 9.26 -24.00 12.30
C ASN A 141 9.25 -22.94 11.20
N THR A 142 8.10 -22.37 10.84
CA THR A 142 7.96 -21.38 9.75
C THR A 142 7.88 -19.95 10.27
N PHE A 143 7.43 -19.76 11.50
CA PHE A 143 7.41 -18.46 12.17
C PHE A 143 7.42 -18.61 13.69
N GLN A 144 7.93 -17.59 14.39
CA GLN A 144 8.02 -17.58 15.83
C GLN A 144 7.42 -16.30 16.41
N ILE A 145 6.81 -16.44 17.59
CA ILE A 145 6.22 -15.34 18.34
C ILE A 145 6.96 -15.20 19.66
N PHE A 146 7.59 -14.07 19.85
CA PHE A 146 8.31 -13.73 21.08
C PHE A 146 7.49 -12.81 21.97
N LYS A 147 7.70 -12.90 23.29
CA LYS A 147 7.14 -11.92 24.22
C LYS A 147 7.83 -10.56 24.05
N ASN A 148 7.09 -9.50 24.24
CA ASN A 148 7.54 -8.13 23.98
C ASN A 148 8.77 -7.70 24.82
N ASP A 149 8.94 -8.28 26.03
CA ASP A 149 10.04 -7.98 26.96
C ASP A 149 11.26 -8.90 26.81
N SER A 150 11.18 -9.87 25.89
CA SER A 150 12.21 -10.88 25.69
C SER A 150 13.27 -10.34 24.70
N LYS A 151 14.55 -10.51 25.04
CA LYS A 151 15.67 -10.26 24.12
C LYS A 151 15.87 -11.43 23.12
N ALA A 152 15.20 -12.54 23.31
CA ALA A 152 15.40 -13.75 22.52
C ALA A 152 15.17 -13.53 21.01
N TRP A 153 14.22 -12.69 20.63
CA TRP A 153 14.01 -12.34 19.23
C TRP A 153 15.20 -11.60 18.61
N MET A 154 15.87 -10.75 19.39
CA MET A 154 17.04 -10.00 18.94
C MET A 154 18.22 -10.94 18.73
N ASP A 155 18.45 -11.84 19.67
CA ASP A 155 19.53 -12.82 19.59
C ASP A 155 19.32 -13.79 18.41
N ASP A 156 18.07 -14.22 18.19
CA ASP A 156 17.69 -15.05 17.06
C ASP A 156 17.88 -14.29 15.72
N TYR A 157 17.40 -13.07 15.63
CA TYR A 157 17.58 -12.22 14.44
C TYR A 157 19.04 -11.97 14.12
N LEU A 158 19.87 -11.65 15.12
CA LEU A 158 21.30 -11.36 14.93
C LEU A 158 22.08 -12.62 14.56
N SER A 159 21.72 -13.78 15.09
CA SER A 159 22.35 -15.05 14.77
C SER A 159 22.10 -15.51 13.33
N ALA A 160 20.92 -15.17 12.79
CA ALA A 160 20.50 -15.50 11.42
C ALA A 160 20.67 -14.31 10.46
N PHE A 161 21.36 -13.25 10.88
CA PHE A 161 21.46 -12.02 10.09
C PHE A 161 22.07 -12.27 8.71
N SER A 162 21.36 -11.85 7.68
CA SER A 162 21.83 -11.76 6.31
C SER A 162 21.29 -10.49 5.65
N TYR A 163 21.86 -10.09 4.51
CA TYR A 163 21.32 -8.97 3.74
C TYR A 163 19.92 -9.22 3.16
N GLU A 164 19.44 -10.45 3.21
CA GLU A 164 18.10 -10.85 2.78
C GLU A 164 17.06 -10.71 3.89
N ASN A 165 17.49 -10.54 5.15
CA ASN A 165 16.60 -10.40 6.30
C ASN A 165 16.17 -8.94 6.45
N THR A 166 14.85 -8.73 6.62
CA THR A 166 14.27 -7.40 6.77
C THR A 166 13.70 -7.24 8.18
N PHE A 167 14.05 -6.15 8.85
CA PHE A 167 13.44 -5.74 10.10
C PHE A 167 12.36 -4.70 9.85
N LEU A 168 11.15 -4.96 10.35
CA LEU A 168 10.01 -4.04 10.24
C LEU A 168 9.64 -3.54 11.63
N ALA A 169 9.42 -2.24 11.77
CA ALA A 169 8.96 -1.61 12.99
C ALA A 169 7.79 -0.67 12.71
N TYR A 170 6.88 -0.55 13.66
CA TYR A 170 5.72 0.35 13.54
C TYR A 170 6.13 1.82 13.49
N THR A 171 7.16 2.21 14.24
CA THR A 171 7.68 3.58 14.24
C THR A 171 9.20 3.60 14.24
N ASN A 172 9.79 4.68 13.71
CA ASN A 172 11.24 4.93 13.77
C ASN A 172 11.66 5.62 15.09
N LYS A 173 10.77 5.76 16.07
CA LYS A 173 11.14 6.29 17.37
C LYS A 173 11.97 5.27 18.12
N ARG A 174 13.21 5.65 18.47
CA ARG A 174 14.13 4.91 19.33
C ARG A 174 13.70 5.03 20.79
#